data_60bdd33bd4885be8d8761664fde7fedd
#
_entry.id   60bdd33bd4885be8d8761664fde7fedd
#
_cell.length_a   1.000
_cell.length_b   1.000
_cell.length_c   1.000
_cell.angle_alpha   90.00
_cell.angle_beta   90.00
_cell.angle_gamma   90.00
#
_symmetry.space_group_name_H-M   'P 1'
#
loop_
_entity.id
_entity.type
_entity.pdbx_description
1 polymer ?
#
loop_
_entity_poly.entity_id
_entity_poly.type
_entity_poly.pdbx_seq_one_letter_code
_entity_poly.pdbx_strand_id
1 'polypeptide(L)'
;MLSTRRQCQIGVLIVSSVLLASCAAPSTPQAPASPVPAQTPATGARPVEPGQWSLAKAAEPYKGVTINCVFLDRPGYRAAIQLIPEFESITGIDVTWEIMPYENSREKQVLDFTGNTKNYDCILIDVVWIGEFAASGWVVPLRKFYEDPALADPNLNLKGFFPILLESFGTWNNEIYGLPFDNYSGVLFYNRCMLEEAGFKEPPKTWQELLEVYGPKLTKDRKYAFALQSRRGETQSADSFMRMIWPFGGSLLDENFEPNLSSEKSLAGLRFRQELMKYMPPDVVEWDHDETVQALAQGRVAMITEWSAFNAYFTDPNTSKITDCIGYAVEPAGPVGSRPALGGFSLGVSANSSPEKQAATWLFIQWITSEEKAKDYIRAGGVSGRMSAYEDPELKAQFPYFEPLVVSWSKYGNPVFRPRFPEWPPISELIAQTGTEMMLGSISVEEGAKRLDAQIREILEKAGYYSGAKPKLQ
;
A
#
# COMPACT_ATOMS: atom_id res chain seq x y z
N MET A 1 -14.53 30.35 -55.01
CA MET A 1 -14.71 31.77 -54.64
C MET A 1 -14.07 31.95 -53.29
N LEU A 2 -12.97 32.72 -53.31
CA LEU A 2 -12.38 33.62 -52.27
C LEU A 2 -12.27 33.07 -50.82
N SER A 3 -11.07 32.63 -50.40
CA SER A 3 -9.88 33.41 -49.97
C SER A 3 -10.08 34.26 -48.70
N THR A 4 -9.41 33.86 -47.63
CA THR A 4 -8.55 34.80 -46.89
C THR A 4 -7.65 34.06 -45.88
N ARG A 5 -6.36 34.07 -46.18
CA ARG A 5 -5.25 33.79 -45.23
C ARG A 5 -5.11 34.95 -44.24
N ARG A 6 -4.89 34.68 -42.98
CA ARG A 6 -4.23 35.63 -42.07
C ARG A 6 -2.95 35.00 -41.51
N GLN A 7 -1.87 35.58 -41.91
CA GLN A 7 -0.53 35.43 -41.34
C GLN A 7 -0.52 36.12 -39.97
N CYS A 8 0.06 35.49 -38.98
CA CYS A 8 0.51 36.17 -37.75
C CYS A 8 2.03 36.09 -37.69
N GLN A 9 2.62 37.28 -37.63
CA GLN A 9 4.06 37.54 -37.60
C GLN A 9 4.65 37.16 -36.24
N ILE A 10 5.83 36.53 -36.28
CA ILE A 10 6.69 36.22 -35.13
C ILE A 10 7.47 37.48 -34.78
N GLY A 11 7.22 38.06 -33.61
CA GLY A 11 8.05 39.12 -33.05
C GLY A 11 9.18 38.50 -32.21
N VAL A 12 10.40 38.71 -32.63
CA VAL A 12 11.61 38.36 -31.87
C VAL A 12 11.90 39.50 -30.89
N LEU A 13 11.85 39.20 -29.60
CA LEU A 13 12.31 40.10 -28.55
C LEU A 13 13.73 39.70 -28.14
N ILE A 14 14.68 40.55 -28.42
CA ILE A 14 16.06 40.48 -27.97
C ILE A 14 16.11 41.05 -26.56
N VAL A 15 16.46 40.22 -25.58
CA VAL A 15 16.74 40.67 -24.20
C VAL A 15 18.25 40.73 -24.00
N SER A 16 18.73 41.94 -23.84
CA SER A 16 20.15 42.24 -23.56
C SER A 16 20.49 41.88 -22.12
N SER A 17 21.48 41.03 -21.95
CA SER A 17 22.04 40.64 -20.65
C SER A 17 22.96 41.75 -20.11
N VAL A 18 22.61 42.34 -18.97
CA VAL A 18 23.49 43.21 -18.19
C VAL A 18 24.18 42.35 -17.12
N LEU A 19 25.49 42.20 -17.27
CA LEU A 19 26.36 41.60 -16.23
C LEU A 19 26.63 42.61 -15.14
N LEU A 20 26.10 42.38 -13.93
CA LEU A 20 26.47 43.09 -12.72
C LEU A 20 27.49 42.21 -11.96
N ALA A 21 28.75 42.64 -11.96
CA ALA A 21 29.78 42.07 -11.11
C ALA A 21 29.54 42.51 -9.66
N SER A 22 29.28 41.55 -8.75
CA SER A 22 29.16 41.77 -7.31
C SER A 22 30.47 41.36 -6.66
N CYS A 23 31.17 42.33 -6.03
CA CYS A 23 32.35 42.12 -5.20
C CYS A 23 31.96 41.38 -3.93
N ALA A 24 32.58 40.24 -3.69
CA ALA A 24 32.47 39.51 -2.42
C ALA A 24 33.30 40.17 -1.34
N ALA A 25 32.69 40.53 -0.20
CA ALA A 25 33.38 40.92 1.01
C ALA A 25 33.69 39.67 1.86
N PRO A 26 34.81 39.65 2.63
CA PRO A 26 35.20 38.48 3.40
C PRO A 26 34.29 38.26 4.61
N SER A 27 33.85 37.01 4.80
CA SER A 27 33.07 36.57 5.95
C SER A 27 33.88 36.50 7.22
N THR A 28 33.45 37.24 8.25
CA THR A 28 33.91 37.10 9.63
C THR A 28 33.44 35.80 10.25
N PRO A 29 34.22 35.15 11.11
CA PRO A 29 33.83 33.93 11.83
C PRO A 29 32.69 34.21 12.81
N GLN A 30 31.62 33.47 12.67
CA GLN A 30 30.44 33.53 13.56
C GLN A 30 30.78 32.83 14.88
N ALA A 31 30.57 33.50 16.01
CA ALA A 31 30.74 32.97 17.35
C ALA A 31 29.73 31.85 17.62
N PRO A 32 30.05 30.85 18.49
CA PRO A 32 29.15 29.73 18.77
C PRO A 32 27.85 30.24 19.42
N ALA A 33 26.72 29.75 18.92
CA ALA A 33 25.40 30.06 19.43
C ALA A 33 25.25 29.58 20.88
N SER A 34 24.75 30.47 21.74
CA SER A 34 24.39 30.15 23.12
C SER A 34 23.30 29.06 23.15
N PRO A 35 23.33 28.17 24.16
CA PRO A 35 22.31 27.12 24.26
C PRO A 35 20.92 27.70 24.48
N VAL A 36 19.95 27.26 23.67
CA VAL A 36 18.53 27.56 23.81
C VAL A 36 18.10 27.03 25.19
N PRO A 37 17.37 27.82 26.02
CA PRO A 37 16.86 27.32 27.28
C PRO A 37 15.89 26.15 27.03
N ALA A 38 16.08 25.04 27.76
CA ALA A 38 15.17 23.91 27.78
C ALA A 38 13.77 24.45 28.16
N GLN A 39 12.81 24.27 27.26
CA GLN A 39 11.40 24.51 27.55
C GLN A 39 10.97 23.50 28.61
N THR A 40 10.54 24.01 29.74
CA THR A 40 9.92 23.24 30.82
C THR A 40 8.69 22.53 30.28
N PRO A 41 8.49 21.21 30.50
CA PRO A 41 7.27 20.54 30.09
C PRO A 41 6.08 21.22 30.77
N ALA A 42 5.01 21.46 30.01
CA ALA A 42 3.75 21.96 30.53
C ALA A 42 3.26 21.04 31.65
N THR A 43 3.22 21.56 32.85
CA THR A 43 2.75 20.91 34.06
C THR A 43 1.27 20.59 33.92
N GLY A 44 0.88 19.32 34.14
CA GLY A 44 -0.41 19.04 34.69
C GLY A 44 -1.25 17.89 34.18
N ALA A 45 -0.70 16.83 33.60
CA ALA A 45 -1.46 15.59 33.50
C ALA A 45 -1.38 14.84 34.84
N ARG A 46 -2.49 14.82 35.59
CA ARG A 46 -2.63 13.90 36.74
C ARG A 46 -2.56 12.46 36.22
N PRO A 47 -1.84 11.55 36.91
CA PRO A 47 -1.92 10.12 36.60
C PRO A 47 -3.37 9.67 36.69
N VAL A 48 -3.92 9.14 35.61
CA VAL A 48 -5.25 8.51 35.60
C VAL A 48 -5.12 7.16 36.29
N GLU A 49 -5.89 6.91 37.34
CA GLU A 49 -5.94 5.60 38.01
C GLU A 49 -6.33 4.51 37.00
N PRO A 50 -5.68 3.32 37.04
CA PRO A 50 -6.08 2.20 36.19
C PRO A 50 -7.57 1.86 36.42
N GLY A 51 -8.39 1.90 35.36
CA GLY A 51 -9.85 1.70 35.40
C GLY A 51 -10.68 2.97 35.30
N GLN A 52 -10.10 4.17 35.20
CA GLN A 52 -10.84 5.43 35.00
C GLN A 52 -10.68 6.04 33.61
N TRP A 53 -9.82 5.46 32.74
CA TRP A 53 -9.68 5.95 31.37
C TRP A 53 -10.96 5.66 30.56
N SER A 54 -11.38 6.61 29.75
CA SER A 54 -12.37 6.41 28.70
C SER A 54 -12.07 7.37 27.56
N LEU A 55 -12.44 6.97 26.33
CA LEU A 55 -12.27 7.81 25.16
C LEU A 55 -12.88 9.22 25.33
N ALA A 56 -14.09 9.28 25.92
CA ALA A 56 -14.78 10.54 26.21
C ALA A 56 -13.97 11.47 27.15
N LYS A 57 -13.33 10.92 28.18
CA LYS A 57 -12.48 11.69 29.10
C LYS A 57 -11.18 12.13 28.45
N ALA A 58 -10.54 11.25 27.69
CA ALA A 58 -9.31 11.57 26.97
C ALA A 58 -9.55 12.66 25.91
N ALA A 59 -10.75 12.69 25.31
CA ALA A 59 -11.14 13.66 24.30
C ALA A 59 -11.63 15.00 24.87
N GLU A 60 -11.91 15.10 26.16
CA GLU A 60 -12.51 16.31 26.75
C GLU A 60 -11.74 17.62 26.44
N PRO A 61 -10.39 17.65 26.47
CA PRO A 61 -9.62 18.84 26.08
C PRO A 61 -9.72 19.21 24.59
N TYR A 62 -10.22 18.30 23.76
CA TYR A 62 -10.22 18.41 22.29
C TYR A 62 -11.63 18.56 21.70
N LYS A 63 -12.66 18.75 22.52
CA LYS A 63 -14.04 18.99 22.06
C LYS A 63 -14.11 20.19 21.14
N GLY A 64 -14.76 20.01 19.97
CA GLY A 64 -14.87 21.04 18.93
C GLY A 64 -13.64 21.18 18.04
N VAL A 65 -12.60 20.37 18.28
CA VAL A 65 -11.47 20.28 17.34
C VAL A 65 -11.94 19.51 16.10
N THR A 66 -11.62 20.06 14.92
CA THR A 66 -11.86 19.37 13.64
C THR A 66 -10.55 18.80 13.12
N ILE A 67 -10.54 17.51 12.82
CA ILE A 67 -9.44 16.81 12.12
C ILE A 67 -9.86 16.45 10.71
N ASN A 68 -8.91 16.44 9.75
CA ASN A 68 -9.17 16.09 8.37
C ASN A 68 -8.35 14.87 7.96
N CYS A 69 -9.02 13.82 7.45
CA CYS A 69 -8.43 12.55 7.06
C CYS A 69 -8.27 12.43 5.54
N VAL A 70 -7.21 11.76 5.11
CA VAL A 70 -7.07 11.29 3.71
C VAL A 70 -7.67 9.91 3.59
N PHE A 71 -8.64 9.74 2.72
CA PHE A 71 -9.30 8.47 2.43
C PHE A 71 -9.28 8.14 0.94
N LEU A 72 -9.39 6.84 0.63
CA LEU A 72 -9.52 6.35 -0.74
C LEU A 72 -10.97 5.99 -1.07
N ASP A 73 -11.30 5.98 -2.35
CA ASP A 73 -12.60 5.49 -2.81
C ASP A 73 -12.62 3.95 -2.84
N ARG A 74 -12.61 3.34 -1.64
CA ARG A 74 -12.63 1.89 -1.44
C ARG A 74 -13.57 1.50 -0.30
N PRO A 75 -14.05 0.24 -0.24
CA PRO A 75 -15.00 -0.21 0.78
C PRO A 75 -14.55 0.06 2.22
N GLY A 76 -13.27 -0.17 2.55
CA GLY A 76 -12.74 0.05 3.90
C GLY A 76 -12.87 1.48 4.40
N TYR A 77 -12.66 2.47 3.53
CA TYR A 77 -12.81 3.89 3.91
C TYR A 77 -14.27 4.30 4.06
N ARG A 78 -15.15 3.76 3.21
CA ARG A 78 -16.59 3.95 3.34
C ARG A 78 -17.11 3.31 4.64
N ALA A 79 -16.54 2.17 5.04
CA ALA A 79 -16.80 1.55 6.33
C ALA A 79 -16.39 2.44 7.51
N ALA A 80 -15.19 3.04 7.45
CA ALA A 80 -14.75 3.98 8.48
C ALA A 80 -15.68 5.19 8.57
N ILE A 81 -16.08 5.77 7.43
CA ILE A 81 -17.01 6.91 7.37
C ILE A 81 -18.36 6.59 8.05
N GLN A 82 -18.86 5.35 7.91
CA GLN A 82 -20.10 4.94 8.59
C GLN A 82 -19.95 4.91 10.13
N LEU A 83 -18.73 4.70 10.64
CA LEU A 83 -18.47 4.64 12.07
C LEU A 83 -18.11 6.01 12.67
N ILE A 84 -17.68 6.99 11.89
CA ILE A 84 -17.29 8.34 12.36
C ILE A 84 -18.35 8.99 13.25
N PRO A 85 -19.67 8.98 12.95
CA PRO A 85 -20.66 9.61 13.81
C PRO A 85 -20.69 9.08 15.25
N GLU A 86 -20.32 7.81 15.46
CA GLU A 86 -20.19 7.26 16.82
C GLU A 86 -19.00 7.89 17.55
N PHE A 87 -17.84 8.01 16.89
CA PHE A 87 -16.66 8.66 17.45
C PHE A 87 -16.95 10.11 17.83
N GLU A 88 -17.56 10.88 16.92
CA GLU A 88 -17.95 12.28 17.15
C GLU A 88 -18.90 12.43 18.33
N SER A 89 -19.90 11.53 18.44
CA SER A 89 -20.86 11.51 19.56
C SER A 89 -20.17 11.25 20.91
N ILE A 90 -19.16 10.39 20.95
CA ILE A 90 -18.44 10.05 22.18
C ILE A 90 -17.48 11.16 22.59
N THR A 91 -16.80 11.77 21.60
CA THR A 91 -15.63 12.62 21.84
C THR A 91 -15.91 14.11 21.72
N GLY A 92 -16.88 14.50 20.89
CA GLY A 92 -17.09 15.87 20.48
C GLY A 92 -15.97 16.41 19.56
N ILE A 93 -15.14 15.55 19.00
CA ILE A 93 -14.14 15.86 17.96
C ILE A 93 -14.82 15.66 16.61
N ASP A 94 -14.78 16.67 15.73
CA ASP A 94 -15.32 16.56 14.38
C ASP A 94 -14.30 15.91 13.44
N VAL A 95 -14.72 14.95 12.60
CA VAL A 95 -13.86 14.25 11.62
C VAL A 95 -14.35 14.55 10.21
N THR A 96 -13.54 15.26 9.47
CA THR A 96 -13.74 15.50 8.04
C THR A 96 -12.79 14.62 7.22
N TRP A 97 -13.08 14.44 5.94
CA TRP A 97 -12.25 13.62 5.08
C TRP A 97 -12.29 14.10 3.63
N GLU A 98 -11.23 13.83 2.91
CA GLU A 98 -11.17 13.93 1.46
C GLU A 98 -11.00 12.54 0.86
N ILE A 99 -11.96 12.13 -0.01
CA ILE A 99 -11.89 10.87 -0.77
C ILE A 99 -11.21 11.14 -2.11
N MET A 100 -10.21 10.34 -2.45
CA MET A 100 -9.48 10.50 -3.70
C MET A 100 -9.02 9.14 -4.27
N PRO A 101 -8.73 9.07 -5.59
CA PRO A 101 -8.06 7.92 -6.18
C PRO A 101 -6.68 7.69 -5.56
N TYR A 102 -6.24 6.43 -5.56
CA TYR A 102 -4.95 6.04 -4.99
C TYR A 102 -3.77 6.84 -5.58
N GLU A 103 -3.75 7.00 -6.89
CA GLU A 103 -2.68 7.66 -7.64
C GLU A 103 -2.49 9.13 -7.20
N ASN A 104 -3.58 9.79 -6.79
CA ASN A 104 -3.55 11.19 -6.35
C ASN A 104 -3.22 11.35 -4.85
N SER A 105 -3.43 10.29 -4.06
CA SER A 105 -3.39 10.44 -2.60
C SER A 105 -1.99 10.72 -2.06
N ARG A 106 -0.96 10.05 -2.62
CA ARG A 106 0.43 10.34 -2.24
C ARG A 106 0.83 11.76 -2.62
N GLU A 107 0.58 12.15 -3.88
CA GLU A 107 0.98 13.47 -4.39
C GLU A 107 0.36 14.59 -3.57
N LYS A 108 -0.94 14.53 -3.28
CA LYS A 108 -1.63 15.54 -2.46
C LYS A 108 -1.06 15.63 -1.05
N GLN A 109 -0.79 14.52 -0.39
CA GLN A 109 -0.16 14.49 0.93
C GLN A 109 1.26 15.09 0.89
N VAL A 110 2.06 14.73 -0.11
CA VAL A 110 3.42 15.29 -0.29
C VAL A 110 3.37 16.80 -0.54
N LEU A 111 2.43 17.29 -1.34
CA LEU A 111 2.24 18.72 -1.56
C LEU A 111 1.80 19.45 -0.28
N ASP A 112 0.93 18.83 0.54
CA ASP A 112 0.55 19.37 1.84
C ASP A 112 1.75 19.48 2.80
N PHE A 113 2.56 18.44 2.89
CA PHE A 113 3.76 18.41 3.73
C PHE A 113 4.79 19.47 3.31
N THR A 114 5.13 19.48 2.03
CA THR A 114 6.19 20.36 1.50
C THR A 114 5.75 21.81 1.43
N GLY A 115 4.47 22.06 1.13
CA GLY A 115 3.85 23.39 1.13
C GLY A 115 3.47 23.89 2.54
N ASN A 116 3.53 23.01 3.57
CA ASN A 116 3.09 23.28 4.94
C ASN A 116 1.66 23.87 5.00
N THR A 117 0.77 23.34 4.15
CA THR A 117 -0.61 23.88 4.00
C THR A 117 -1.54 23.41 5.11
N LYS A 118 -1.18 22.34 5.85
CA LYS A 118 -1.88 21.79 7.02
C LYS A 118 -3.33 21.38 6.73
N ASN A 119 -3.56 20.86 5.53
CA ASN A 119 -4.89 20.43 5.12
C ASN A 119 -5.25 19.07 5.74
N TYR A 120 -4.26 18.22 6.00
CA TYR A 120 -4.49 16.86 6.49
C TYR A 120 -3.85 16.65 7.86
N ASP A 121 -4.64 16.10 8.79
CA ASP A 121 -4.22 15.75 10.15
C ASP A 121 -4.01 14.25 10.31
N CYS A 122 -4.94 13.45 9.78
CA CYS A 122 -4.89 11.99 9.74
C CYS A 122 -4.37 11.53 8.36
N ILE A 123 -3.16 11.00 8.37
CA ILE A 123 -2.38 10.69 7.17
C ILE A 123 -2.57 9.23 6.80
N LEU A 124 -2.86 9.00 5.52
CA LEU A 124 -2.87 7.67 4.95
C LEU A 124 -1.46 7.26 4.51
N ILE A 125 -0.97 6.15 5.04
CA ILE A 125 0.38 5.65 4.76
C ILE A 125 0.28 4.28 4.10
N ASP A 126 0.63 4.18 2.81
CA ASP A 126 0.85 2.89 2.14
C ASP A 126 2.19 2.29 2.62
N VAL A 127 2.31 0.97 2.58
CA VAL A 127 3.54 0.23 2.89
C VAL A 127 4.76 0.81 2.17
N VAL A 128 4.61 1.26 0.95
CA VAL A 128 5.70 1.82 0.13
C VAL A 128 5.99 3.30 0.39
N TRP A 129 5.16 3.98 1.17
CA TRP A 129 5.36 5.41 1.50
C TRP A 129 5.93 5.62 2.90
N ILE A 130 5.84 4.60 3.79
CA ILE A 130 6.23 4.77 5.20
C ILE A 130 7.67 5.23 5.37
N GLY A 131 8.61 4.67 4.59
CA GLY A 131 10.01 5.07 4.64
C GLY A 131 10.24 6.51 4.22
N GLU A 132 9.58 6.96 3.13
CA GLU A 132 9.65 8.34 2.67
C GLU A 132 9.03 9.29 3.70
N PHE A 133 7.83 9.02 4.18
CA PHE A 133 7.12 9.90 5.10
C PHE A 133 7.81 10.01 6.45
N ALA A 134 8.29 8.89 6.99
CA ALA A 134 9.03 8.87 8.25
C ALA A 134 10.41 9.52 8.14
N ALA A 135 11.18 9.19 7.09
CA ALA A 135 12.53 9.76 6.89
C ALA A 135 12.49 11.26 6.61
N SER A 136 11.43 11.77 5.96
CA SER A 136 11.21 13.19 5.71
C SER A 136 10.65 13.94 6.91
N GLY A 137 10.29 13.24 8.00
CA GLY A 137 9.69 13.85 9.19
C GLY A 137 8.26 14.39 8.97
N TRP A 138 7.54 13.87 7.98
CA TRP A 138 6.18 14.30 7.64
C TRP A 138 5.11 13.69 8.55
N VAL A 139 5.40 12.53 9.12
CA VAL A 139 4.56 11.86 10.12
C VAL A 139 5.31 11.75 11.44
N VAL A 140 4.57 11.78 12.55
CA VAL A 140 5.18 11.75 13.89
C VAL A 140 5.23 10.32 14.44
N PRO A 141 6.30 9.94 15.17
CA PRO A 141 6.31 8.69 15.93
C PRO A 141 5.13 8.64 16.91
N LEU A 142 4.38 7.53 16.88
CA LEU A 142 3.17 7.39 17.71
C LEU A 142 3.49 7.11 19.18
N ARG A 143 4.75 6.79 19.52
CA ARG A 143 5.22 6.50 20.87
C ARG A 143 4.78 7.56 21.89
N LYS A 144 4.90 8.85 21.55
CA LYS A 144 4.52 9.96 22.44
C LYS A 144 3.04 9.96 22.83
N PHE A 145 2.19 9.27 22.06
CA PHE A 145 0.76 9.17 22.35
C PHE A 145 0.41 7.88 23.10
N TYR A 146 0.94 6.73 22.66
CA TYR A 146 0.60 5.46 23.30
C TYR A 146 1.36 5.23 24.63
N GLU A 147 2.38 6.03 24.94
CA GLU A 147 3.03 6.07 26.25
C GLU A 147 2.46 7.18 27.16
N ASP A 148 1.59 8.06 26.65
CA ASP A 148 0.91 9.07 27.45
C ASP A 148 -0.37 8.48 28.09
N PRO A 149 -0.41 8.31 29.42
CA PRO A 149 -1.58 7.71 30.08
C PRO A 149 -2.86 8.57 29.97
N ALA A 150 -2.78 9.84 29.57
CA ALA A 150 -3.94 10.66 29.31
C ALA A 150 -4.56 10.38 27.92
N LEU A 151 -3.76 9.92 26.97
CA LEU A 151 -4.17 9.71 25.57
C LEU A 151 -4.28 8.23 25.20
N ALA A 152 -3.46 7.37 25.79
CA ALA A 152 -3.42 5.95 25.45
C ALA A 152 -4.61 5.20 26.07
N ASP A 153 -5.37 4.48 25.25
CA ASP A 153 -6.31 3.47 25.73
C ASP A 153 -5.54 2.35 26.44
N PRO A 154 -5.83 2.02 27.70
CA PRO A 154 -5.21 0.88 28.38
C PRO A 154 -5.39 -0.45 27.65
N ASN A 155 -6.42 -0.56 26.81
CA ASN A 155 -6.73 -1.74 26.00
C ASN A 155 -6.16 -1.67 24.58
N LEU A 156 -5.29 -0.71 24.25
CA LEU A 156 -4.77 -0.50 22.90
C LEU A 156 -4.13 -1.77 22.31
N ASN A 157 -3.50 -2.61 23.12
CA ASN A 157 -2.92 -3.89 22.72
C ASN A 157 -2.26 -3.91 21.32
N LEU A 158 -1.09 -3.30 21.18
CA LEU A 158 -0.35 -3.29 19.90
C LEU A 158 -0.01 -4.72 19.41
N LYS A 159 0.12 -5.70 20.33
CA LYS A 159 0.35 -7.11 19.99
C LYS A 159 -0.90 -7.82 19.47
N GLY A 160 -2.06 -7.22 19.57
CA GLY A 160 -3.32 -7.71 18.99
C GLY A 160 -3.43 -7.53 17.48
N PHE A 161 -2.53 -6.76 16.85
CA PHE A 161 -2.39 -6.74 15.40
C PHE A 161 -1.64 -7.97 14.89
N PHE A 162 -1.93 -8.40 13.65
CA PHE A 162 -1.03 -9.33 12.97
C PHE A 162 0.37 -8.72 12.91
N PRO A 163 1.41 -9.42 13.42
CA PRO A 163 2.76 -8.85 13.50
C PRO A 163 3.28 -8.33 12.17
N ILE A 164 3.03 -9.08 11.09
CA ILE A 164 3.45 -8.68 9.73
C ILE A 164 2.82 -7.35 9.30
N LEU A 165 1.58 -7.05 9.70
CA LEU A 165 0.89 -5.83 9.31
C LEU A 165 1.43 -4.62 10.09
N LEU A 166 1.63 -4.76 11.41
CA LEU A 166 2.22 -3.68 12.20
C LEU A 166 3.66 -3.38 11.77
N GLU A 167 4.44 -4.43 11.45
CA GLU A 167 5.81 -4.28 10.93
C GLU A 167 5.81 -3.59 9.57
N SER A 168 5.02 -4.08 8.61
CA SER A 168 5.10 -3.61 7.22
C SER A 168 4.48 -2.23 7.01
N PHE A 169 3.32 -1.95 7.62
CA PHE A 169 2.56 -0.73 7.37
C PHE A 169 2.77 0.35 8.43
N GLY A 170 3.05 -0.06 9.67
CA GLY A 170 3.13 0.86 10.81
C GLY A 170 4.54 1.23 11.23
N THR A 171 5.55 0.39 10.93
CA THR A 171 6.87 0.51 11.55
C THR A 171 7.95 0.89 10.55
N TRP A 172 8.77 1.88 10.89
CA TRP A 172 9.97 2.25 10.17
C TRP A 172 11.11 2.50 11.16
N ASN A 173 12.27 1.89 10.92
CA ASN A 173 13.46 2.03 11.77
C ASN A 173 13.18 1.81 13.28
N ASN A 174 12.43 0.74 13.60
CA ASN A 174 11.98 0.36 14.95
C ASN A 174 11.05 1.36 15.67
N GLU A 175 10.51 2.35 14.96
CA GLU A 175 9.50 3.27 15.49
C GLU A 175 8.17 3.07 14.77
N ILE A 176 7.06 3.19 15.51
CA ILE A 176 5.70 3.08 14.97
C ILE A 176 5.22 4.48 14.57
N TYR A 177 4.87 4.64 13.29
CA TYR A 177 4.36 5.88 12.70
C TYR A 177 2.89 5.78 12.30
N GLY A 178 2.32 4.57 12.20
CA GLY A 178 0.93 4.34 11.87
C GLY A 178 0.40 3.06 12.49
N LEU A 179 -0.92 2.98 12.68
CA LEU A 179 -1.59 1.73 13.05
C LEU A 179 -2.23 1.10 11.81
N PRO A 180 -2.09 -0.25 11.65
CA PRO A 180 -2.65 -0.97 10.50
C PRO A 180 -4.14 -0.67 10.31
N PHE A 181 -4.49 -0.23 9.10
CA PHE A 181 -5.84 0.13 8.71
C PHE A 181 -6.09 -0.25 7.25
N ASP A 182 -7.18 -0.96 6.99
CA ASP A 182 -7.56 -1.45 5.65
C ASP A 182 -6.44 -2.28 4.98
N ASN A 183 -6.16 -3.46 5.55
CA ASN A 183 -5.03 -4.28 5.17
C ASN A 183 -5.43 -5.43 4.24
N TYR A 184 -4.62 -5.69 3.23
CA TYR A 184 -4.89 -6.68 2.19
C TYR A 184 -3.79 -7.73 2.10
N SER A 185 -4.14 -8.88 1.52
CA SER A 185 -3.18 -9.80 0.93
C SER A 185 -3.64 -10.17 -0.47
N GLY A 186 -2.71 -10.61 -1.28
CA GLY A 186 -3.02 -11.30 -2.50
C GLY A 186 -3.75 -12.61 -2.20
N VAL A 187 -4.84 -12.84 -2.91
CA VAL A 187 -5.68 -14.02 -2.83
C VAL A 187 -5.87 -14.58 -4.25
N LEU A 188 -5.80 -15.88 -4.40
CA LEU A 188 -6.26 -16.54 -5.60
C LEU A 188 -7.79 -16.62 -5.56
N PHE A 189 -8.44 -15.78 -6.34
CA PHE A 189 -9.87 -15.87 -6.62
C PHE A 189 -10.10 -16.80 -7.80
N TYR A 190 -11.06 -17.70 -7.70
CA TYR A 190 -11.33 -18.64 -8.78
C TYR A 190 -12.82 -18.94 -8.98
N ASN A 191 -13.20 -19.20 -10.22
CA ASN A 191 -14.52 -19.66 -10.59
C ASN A 191 -14.59 -21.18 -10.42
N ARG A 192 -15.15 -21.63 -9.29
CA ARG A 192 -15.31 -23.04 -8.94
C ARG A 192 -16.07 -23.82 -10.04
N CYS A 193 -17.13 -23.25 -10.59
CA CYS A 193 -17.92 -23.89 -11.63
C CYS A 193 -17.11 -24.16 -12.91
N MET A 194 -16.25 -23.20 -13.34
CA MET A 194 -15.36 -23.41 -14.48
C MET A 194 -14.32 -24.49 -14.20
N LEU A 195 -13.82 -24.57 -12.96
CA LEU A 195 -12.88 -25.63 -12.56
C LEU A 195 -13.58 -27.00 -12.60
N GLU A 196 -14.78 -27.11 -12.04
CA GLU A 196 -15.57 -28.35 -12.03
C GLU A 196 -15.93 -28.82 -13.44
N GLU A 197 -16.32 -27.92 -14.35
CA GLU A 197 -16.57 -28.22 -15.79
C GLU A 197 -15.30 -28.76 -16.47
N ALA A 198 -14.12 -28.34 -16.04
CA ALA A 198 -12.85 -28.83 -16.56
C ALA A 198 -12.35 -30.10 -15.83
N GLY A 199 -13.10 -30.60 -14.84
CA GLY A 199 -12.77 -31.82 -14.08
C GLY A 199 -11.91 -31.60 -12.86
N PHE A 200 -11.78 -30.37 -12.39
CA PHE A 200 -11.02 -30.05 -11.18
C PHE A 200 -11.93 -29.85 -9.97
N LYS A 201 -11.57 -30.37 -8.82
CA LYS A 201 -12.28 -30.21 -7.55
C LYS A 201 -11.74 -29.05 -6.70
N GLU A 202 -10.48 -28.71 -6.89
CA GLU A 202 -9.75 -27.70 -6.12
C GLU A 202 -8.97 -26.78 -7.07
N PRO A 203 -8.59 -25.57 -6.66
CA PRO A 203 -7.69 -24.71 -7.43
C PRO A 203 -6.24 -25.25 -7.40
N PRO A 204 -5.35 -24.76 -8.29
CA PRO A 204 -3.95 -25.16 -8.29
C PRO A 204 -3.27 -24.74 -6.98
N LYS A 205 -2.44 -25.62 -6.42
CA LYS A 205 -1.65 -25.36 -5.21
C LYS A 205 -0.30 -24.72 -5.55
N THR A 206 0.15 -24.92 -6.79
CA THR A 206 1.43 -24.38 -7.26
C THR A 206 1.26 -23.63 -8.59
N TRP A 207 2.14 -22.70 -8.84
CA TRP A 207 2.23 -22.00 -10.12
C TRP A 207 2.50 -22.97 -11.27
N GLN A 208 3.30 -24.02 -11.02
CA GLN A 208 3.59 -25.05 -12.00
C GLN A 208 2.33 -25.84 -12.39
N GLU A 209 1.49 -26.23 -11.42
CA GLU A 209 0.20 -26.86 -11.70
C GLU A 209 -0.71 -25.95 -12.55
N LEU A 210 -0.74 -24.64 -12.25
CA LEU A 210 -1.52 -23.70 -13.04
C LEU A 210 -1.04 -23.67 -14.49
N LEU A 211 0.28 -23.61 -14.71
CA LEU A 211 0.87 -23.55 -16.05
C LEU A 211 0.68 -24.85 -16.85
N GLU A 212 0.95 -26.01 -16.23
CA GLU A 212 1.04 -27.28 -16.96
C GLU A 212 -0.26 -28.07 -17.01
N VAL A 213 -1.12 -27.91 -16.01
CA VAL A 213 -2.32 -28.72 -15.83
C VAL A 213 -3.60 -27.92 -16.06
N TYR A 214 -3.76 -26.79 -15.39
CA TYR A 214 -4.98 -25.99 -15.45
C TYR A 214 -5.04 -25.13 -16.72
N GLY A 215 -3.94 -24.50 -17.07
CA GLY A 215 -3.82 -23.63 -18.23
C GLY A 215 -4.34 -24.26 -19.52
N PRO A 216 -3.82 -25.45 -19.94
CA PRO A 216 -4.26 -26.10 -21.17
C PRO A 216 -5.74 -26.51 -21.19
N LYS A 217 -6.32 -26.89 -20.03
CA LYS A 217 -7.69 -27.34 -19.93
C LYS A 217 -8.71 -26.22 -19.85
N LEU A 218 -8.34 -25.09 -19.26
CA LEU A 218 -9.25 -23.97 -19.02
C LEU A 218 -9.20 -22.92 -20.13
N THR A 219 -8.12 -22.87 -20.93
CA THR A 219 -7.99 -21.89 -22.02
C THR A 219 -8.56 -22.47 -23.31
N LYS A 220 -9.82 -22.15 -23.59
CA LYS A 220 -10.56 -22.55 -24.79
C LYS A 220 -11.77 -21.65 -24.98
N ASP A 221 -12.31 -21.58 -26.20
CA ASP A 221 -13.56 -20.92 -26.53
C ASP A 221 -13.65 -19.45 -26.03
N ARG A 222 -12.53 -18.69 -26.13
CA ARG A 222 -12.36 -17.32 -25.63
C ARG A 222 -12.52 -17.19 -24.09
N LYS A 223 -12.40 -18.31 -23.37
CA LYS A 223 -12.17 -18.33 -21.93
C LYS A 223 -10.69 -18.61 -21.68
N TYR A 224 -10.17 -18.07 -20.57
CA TYR A 224 -8.76 -18.15 -20.23
C TYR A 224 -8.59 -18.71 -18.81
N ALA A 225 -7.48 -19.40 -18.58
CA ALA A 225 -7.24 -20.02 -17.27
C ALA A 225 -6.94 -18.98 -16.19
N PHE A 226 -6.22 -17.91 -16.56
CA PHE A 226 -5.70 -16.96 -15.58
C PHE A 226 -5.63 -15.54 -16.13
N ALA A 227 -5.65 -14.56 -15.24
CA ALA A 227 -5.25 -13.20 -15.52
C ALA A 227 -4.66 -12.55 -14.27
N LEU A 228 -3.87 -11.50 -14.49
CA LEU A 228 -3.35 -10.61 -13.45
C LEU A 228 -3.24 -9.20 -14.01
N GLN A 229 -3.23 -8.20 -13.13
CA GLN A 229 -3.05 -6.81 -13.50
C GLN A 229 -1.67 -6.61 -14.13
N SER A 230 -1.61 -6.00 -15.30
CA SER A 230 -0.38 -5.89 -16.08
C SER A 230 -0.17 -4.53 -16.73
N ARG A 231 -1.18 -3.65 -16.74
CA ARG A 231 -1.03 -2.27 -17.24
C ARG A 231 0.14 -1.60 -16.53
N ARG A 232 0.91 -0.79 -17.25
CA ARG A 232 2.03 -0.05 -16.66
C ARG A 232 1.57 0.77 -15.45
N GLY A 233 2.17 0.54 -14.31
CA GLY A 233 1.86 1.19 -13.04
C GLY A 233 2.45 0.43 -11.86
N GLU A 234 2.57 1.10 -10.71
CA GLU A 234 3.15 0.52 -9.50
C GLU A 234 2.30 -0.62 -8.95
N THR A 235 0.98 -0.41 -8.80
CA THR A 235 0.06 -1.41 -8.24
C THR A 235 -0.39 -2.45 -9.26
N GLN A 236 -0.02 -2.32 -10.52
CA GLN A 236 -0.36 -3.22 -11.62
C GLN A 236 0.85 -4.04 -12.06
N SER A 237 1.61 -3.56 -13.08
CA SER A 237 2.70 -4.37 -13.65
C SER A 237 3.88 -4.54 -12.72
N ALA A 238 4.23 -3.55 -11.88
CA ALA A 238 5.29 -3.71 -10.89
C ALA A 238 4.90 -4.67 -9.78
N ASP A 239 3.64 -4.62 -9.28
CA ASP A 239 3.14 -5.58 -8.30
C ASP A 239 3.13 -7.00 -8.88
N SER A 240 2.58 -7.20 -10.08
CA SER A 240 2.55 -8.51 -10.74
C SER A 240 3.95 -9.05 -11.07
N PHE A 241 4.93 -8.17 -11.30
CA PHE A 241 6.33 -8.54 -11.44
C PHE A 241 6.88 -9.12 -10.12
N MET A 242 6.65 -8.44 -9.01
CA MET A 242 7.09 -8.88 -7.69
C MET A 242 6.40 -10.19 -7.26
N ARG A 243 5.11 -10.38 -7.57
CA ARG A 243 4.38 -11.64 -7.33
C ARG A 243 5.02 -12.86 -7.99
N MET A 244 5.72 -12.68 -9.10
CA MET A 244 6.34 -13.77 -9.81
C MET A 244 7.77 -14.05 -9.38
N ILE A 245 8.55 -13.08 -8.91
CA ILE A 245 9.93 -13.34 -8.49
C ILE A 245 10.01 -13.98 -7.09
N TRP A 246 9.19 -13.54 -6.12
CA TRP A 246 9.26 -14.03 -4.74
C TRP A 246 8.99 -15.52 -4.57
N PRO A 247 7.97 -16.14 -5.19
CA PRO A 247 7.74 -17.59 -5.07
C PRO A 247 8.85 -18.44 -5.66
N PHE A 248 9.65 -17.88 -6.57
CA PHE A 248 10.82 -18.54 -7.16
C PHE A 248 12.10 -18.33 -6.36
N GLY A 249 12.04 -17.58 -5.27
CA GLY A 249 13.16 -17.25 -4.40
C GLY A 249 14.07 -16.16 -4.94
N GLY A 250 13.57 -15.38 -5.91
CA GLY A 250 14.17 -14.14 -6.35
C GLY A 250 13.90 -13.00 -5.37
N SER A 251 14.54 -11.87 -5.59
CA SER A 251 14.37 -10.65 -4.80
C SER A 251 14.72 -9.43 -5.63
N LEU A 252 14.22 -8.25 -5.22
CA LEU A 252 14.65 -6.99 -5.82
C LEU A 252 16.10 -6.68 -5.49
N LEU A 253 16.45 -6.80 -4.20
CA LEU A 253 17.78 -6.57 -3.66
C LEU A 253 18.26 -7.84 -2.94
N ASP A 254 19.56 -8.05 -2.87
CA ASP A 254 20.17 -9.09 -2.07
C ASP A 254 20.42 -8.63 -0.61
N GLU A 255 21.05 -9.46 0.19
CA GLU A 255 21.43 -9.19 1.58
C GLU A 255 22.44 -8.05 1.74
N ASN A 256 23.18 -7.71 0.68
CA ASN A 256 24.12 -6.60 0.64
C ASN A 256 23.51 -5.30 0.14
N PHE A 257 22.19 -5.33 -0.14
CA PHE A 257 21.45 -4.21 -0.74
C PHE A 257 21.85 -3.94 -2.19
N GLU A 258 22.33 -4.97 -2.90
CA GLU A 258 22.62 -4.92 -4.33
C GLU A 258 21.43 -5.40 -5.15
N PRO A 259 21.13 -4.78 -6.31
CA PRO A 259 20.07 -5.26 -7.20
C PRO A 259 20.28 -6.72 -7.62
N ASN A 260 19.20 -7.52 -7.61
CA ASN A 260 19.27 -8.97 -7.72
C ASN A 260 18.27 -9.57 -8.73
N LEU A 261 17.77 -8.75 -9.66
CA LEU A 261 16.78 -9.18 -10.65
C LEU A 261 17.38 -10.08 -11.74
N SER A 262 18.67 -9.95 -12.01
CA SER A 262 19.40 -10.82 -12.96
C SER A 262 19.92 -12.13 -12.35
N SER A 263 19.60 -12.41 -11.06
CA SER A 263 19.90 -13.74 -10.47
C SER A 263 19.05 -14.83 -11.13
N GLU A 264 19.58 -16.06 -11.17
CA GLU A 264 18.86 -17.21 -11.77
C GLU A 264 17.48 -17.44 -11.14
N LYS A 265 17.31 -17.17 -9.85
CA LYS A 265 16.02 -17.31 -9.16
C LYS A 265 15.02 -16.25 -9.62
N SER A 266 15.45 -15.00 -9.74
CA SER A 266 14.59 -13.92 -10.25
C SER A 266 14.25 -14.14 -11.72
N LEU A 267 15.24 -14.52 -12.55
CA LEU A 267 15.04 -14.85 -13.96
C LEU A 267 14.05 -16.01 -14.14
N ALA A 268 14.12 -17.04 -13.28
CA ALA A 268 13.19 -18.17 -13.35
C ALA A 268 11.73 -17.69 -13.14
N GLY A 269 11.47 -16.81 -12.17
CA GLY A 269 10.14 -16.23 -11.95
C GLY A 269 9.68 -15.36 -13.12
N LEU A 270 10.57 -14.56 -13.70
CA LEU A 270 10.23 -13.68 -14.83
C LEU A 270 9.97 -14.47 -16.12
N ARG A 271 10.75 -15.50 -16.41
CA ARG A 271 10.50 -16.43 -17.53
C ARG A 271 9.17 -17.15 -17.34
N PHE A 272 8.87 -17.59 -16.11
CA PHE A 272 7.60 -18.23 -15.79
C PHE A 272 6.43 -17.27 -16.04
N ARG A 273 6.53 -15.98 -15.63
CA ARG A 273 5.51 -14.95 -15.90
C ARG A 273 5.24 -14.81 -17.40
N GLN A 274 6.29 -14.81 -18.22
CA GLN A 274 6.17 -14.75 -19.68
C GLN A 274 5.49 -15.98 -20.25
N GLU A 275 5.84 -17.19 -19.76
CA GLU A 275 5.20 -18.42 -20.19
C GLU A 275 3.71 -18.49 -19.81
N LEU A 276 3.34 -17.95 -18.67
CA LEU A 276 1.97 -17.96 -18.18
C LEU A 276 1.03 -17.12 -19.07
N MET A 277 1.55 -16.13 -19.79
CA MET A 277 0.77 -15.28 -20.70
C MET A 277 0.02 -16.06 -21.78
N LYS A 278 0.51 -17.25 -22.20
CA LYS A 278 -0.18 -18.08 -23.19
C LYS A 278 -1.59 -18.54 -22.75
N TYR A 279 -1.87 -18.46 -21.43
CA TYR A 279 -3.17 -18.84 -20.85
C TYR A 279 -3.94 -17.63 -20.33
N MET A 280 -3.48 -16.43 -20.63
CA MET A 280 -4.15 -15.16 -20.30
C MET A 280 -4.79 -14.54 -21.54
N PRO A 281 -5.75 -13.63 -21.37
CA PRO A 281 -6.27 -12.82 -22.48
C PRO A 281 -5.14 -12.10 -23.23
N PRO A 282 -5.21 -12.02 -24.57
CA PRO A 282 -4.15 -11.43 -25.40
C PRO A 282 -3.93 -9.94 -25.11
N ASP A 283 -4.94 -9.25 -24.58
CA ASP A 283 -4.93 -7.83 -24.20
C ASP A 283 -4.58 -7.61 -22.73
N VAL A 284 -4.17 -8.65 -21.99
CA VAL A 284 -3.88 -8.59 -20.53
C VAL A 284 -2.83 -7.53 -20.15
N VAL A 285 -1.96 -7.16 -21.06
CA VAL A 285 -0.93 -6.11 -20.82
C VAL A 285 -1.52 -4.72 -20.60
N GLU A 286 -2.78 -4.51 -21.02
CA GLU A 286 -3.51 -3.25 -20.84
C GLU A 286 -4.44 -3.29 -19.61
N TRP A 287 -4.49 -4.43 -18.90
CA TRP A 287 -5.42 -4.63 -17.80
C TRP A 287 -4.88 -4.12 -16.47
N ASP A 288 -5.74 -3.41 -15.75
CA ASP A 288 -5.54 -3.14 -14.33
C ASP A 288 -6.48 -4.00 -13.45
N HIS A 289 -6.73 -3.53 -12.23
CA HIS A 289 -7.59 -4.22 -11.28
C HIS A 289 -9.02 -4.40 -11.79
N ASP A 290 -9.60 -3.37 -12.41
CA ASP A 290 -11.01 -3.38 -12.85
C ASP A 290 -11.24 -4.40 -13.96
N GLU A 291 -10.40 -4.43 -15.01
CA GLU A 291 -10.52 -5.40 -16.10
C GLU A 291 -10.29 -6.83 -15.57
N THR A 292 -9.32 -7.00 -14.68
CA THR A 292 -8.98 -8.31 -14.09
C THR A 292 -10.16 -8.85 -13.26
N VAL A 293 -10.72 -8.03 -12.37
CA VAL A 293 -11.85 -8.37 -11.51
C VAL A 293 -13.10 -8.63 -12.35
N GLN A 294 -13.42 -7.75 -13.32
CA GLN A 294 -14.56 -7.93 -14.20
C GLN A 294 -14.46 -9.20 -15.05
N ALA A 295 -13.25 -9.54 -15.52
CA ALA A 295 -13.06 -10.74 -16.33
C ALA A 295 -13.39 -12.03 -15.54
N LEU A 296 -13.03 -12.12 -14.28
CA LEU A 296 -13.42 -13.21 -13.39
C LEU A 296 -14.92 -13.16 -13.09
N ALA A 297 -15.44 -12.01 -12.68
CA ALA A 297 -16.85 -11.82 -12.32
C ALA A 297 -17.80 -12.16 -13.45
N GLN A 298 -17.40 -11.95 -14.72
CA GLN A 298 -18.16 -12.30 -15.92
C GLN A 298 -17.85 -13.71 -16.45
N GLY A 299 -16.96 -14.47 -15.82
CA GLY A 299 -16.59 -15.83 -16.23
C GLY A 299 -15.78 -15.90 -17.54
N ARG A 300 -15.04 -14.83 -17.89
CA ARG A 300 -14.06 -14.81 -19.00
C ARG A 300 -12.76 -15.51 -18.63
N VAL A 301 -12.35 -15.39 -17.36
CA VAL A 301 -11.17 -16.08 -16.80
C VAL A 301 -11.60 -16.97 -15.66
N ALA A 302 -10.88 -18.08 -15.48
CA ALA A 302 -11.17 -19.03 -14.42
C ALA A 302 -10.55 -18.62 -13.09
N MET A 303 -9.42 -17.94 -13.10
CA MET A 303 -8.66 -17.55 -11.90
C MET A 303 -7.98 -16.20 -12.08
N ILE A 304 -7.84 -15.48 -10.97
CA ILE A 304 -7.01 -14.27 -10.86
C ILE A 304 -6.26 -14.27 -9.54
N THR A 305 -5.10 -13.61 -9.47
CA THR A 305 -4.54 -13.16 -8.20
C THR A 305 -4.83 -11.68 -8.04
N GLU A 306 -5.50 -11.32 -6.94
CA GLU A 306 -5.94 -9.97 -6.70
C GLU A 306 -5.99 -9.68 -5.19
N TRP A 307 -6.10 -8.40 -4.81
CA TRP A 307 -6.21 -7.98 -3.43
C TRP A 307 -7.53 -8.46 -2.81
N SER A 308 -7.45 -8.96 -1.57
CA SER A 308 -8.64 -9.45 -0.83
C SER A 308 -9.76 -8.42 -0.70
N ALA A 309 -9.46 -7.13 -0.80
CA ALA A 309 -10.44 -6.04 -0.78
C ALA A 309 -11.47 -6.11 -1.93
N PHE A 310 -11.13 -6.74 -3.04
CA PHE A 310 -12.06 -6.87 -4.18
C PHE A 310 -13.14 -7.95 -4.00
N ASN A 311 -13.15 -8.67 -2.85
CA ASN A 311 -14.14 -9.69 -2.57
C ASN A 311 -15.58 -9.24 -2.80
N ALA A 312 -15.93 -8.01 -2.43
CA ALA A 312 -17.28 -7.47 -2.58
C ALA A 312 -17.80 -7.52 -4.04
N TYR A 313 -16.91 -7.38 -5.03
CA TYR A 313 -17.28 -7.47 -6.46
C TYR A 313 -17.83 -8.83 -6.85
N PHE A 314 -17.35 -9.91 -6.22
CA PHE A 314 -17.71 -11.28 -6.59
C PHE A 314 -18.95 -11.78 -5.88
N THR A 315 -19.31 -11.16 -4.77
CA THR A 315 -20.46 -11.55 -3.94
C THR A 315 -21.72 -10.73 -4.22
N ASP A 316 -21.61 -9.62 -4.96
CA ASP A 316 -22.75 -8.81 -5.37
C ASP A 316 -23.31 -9.30 -6.73
N PRO A 317 -24.60 -9.75 -6.81
CA PRO A 317 -25.21 -10.21 -8.04
C PRO A 317 -25.40 -9.12 -9.11
N ASN A 318 -25.27 -7.84 -8.74
CA ASN A 318 -25.30 -6.75 -9.72
C ASN A 318 -23.99 -6.60 -10.50
N THR A 319 -22.87 -7.06 -9.93
CA THR A 319 -21.54 -6.96 -10.52
C THR A 319 -21.00 -8.30 -11.01
N SER A 320 -21.45 -9.41 -10.45
CA SER A 320 -20.90 -10.75 -10.68
C SER A 320 -21.95 -11.75 -11.16
N LYS A 321 -21.59 -12.56 -12.16
CA LYS A 321 -22.36 -13.73 -12.62
C LYS A 321 -21.93 -15.02 -11.92
N ILE A 322 -20.94 -14.97 -11.04
CA ILE A 322 -20.34 -16.13 -10.40
C ILE A 322 -20.49 -16.12 -8.87
N THR A 323 -21.49 -15.40 -8.36
CA THR A 323 -21.71 -15.27 -6.91
C THR A 323 -21.75 -16.60 -6.18
N ASP A 324 -22.39 -17.62 -6.78
CA ASP A 324 -22.48 -18.98 -6.22
C ASP A 324 -21.26 -19.86 -6.55
N CYS A 325 -20.39 -19.38 -7.42
CA CYS A 325 -19.24 -20.12 -7.93
C CYS A 325 -17.89 -19.56 -7.48
N ILE A 326 -17.87 -18.42 -6.76
CA ILE A 326 -16.60 -17.85 -6.30
C ILE A 326 -15.93 -18.74 -5.25
N GLY A 327 -14.63 -18.92 -5.40
CA GLY A 327 -13.76 -19.61 -4.45
C GLY A 327 -12.52 -18.78 -4.15
N TYR A 328 -11.89 -19.08 -3.03
CA TYR A 328 -10.75 -18.35 -2.48
C TYR A 328 -9.66 -19.32 -2.07
N ALA A 329 -8.42 -19.01 -2.40
CA ALA A 329 -7.25 -19.76 -1.94
C ALA A 329 -6.07 -18.83 -1.71
N VAL A 330 -5.07 -19.31 -0.97
CA VAL A 330 -3.76 -18.66 -0.92
C VAL A 330 -3.16 -18.63 -2.33
N GLU A 331 -2.43 -17.59 -2.69
CA GLU A 331 -1.72 -17.55 -3.97
C GLU A 331 -0.83 -18.77 -4.14
N PRO A 332 -0.74 -19.35 -5.36
CA PRO A 332 -0.04 -20.61 -5.58
C PRO A 332 1.43 -20.56 -5.14
N ALA A 333 1.92 -21.68 -4.65
CA ALA A 333 3.30 -21.81 -4.26
C ALA A 333 4.22 -21.92 -5.49
N GLY A 334 5.38 -21.29 -5.42
CA GLY A 334 6.52 -21.58 -6.30
C GLY A 334 7.50 -22.56 -5.64
N PRO A 335 8.70 -22.71 -6.18
CA PRO A 335 9.72 -23.63 -5.66
C PRO A 335 10.12 -23.39 -4.19
N VAL A 336 9.99 -22.15 -3.70
CA VAL A 336 10.31 -21.80 -2.30
C VAL A 336 9.06 -21.60 -1.43
N GLY A 337 7.91 -22.03 -1.92
CA GLY A 337 6.62 -21.90 -1.22
C GLY A 337 5.77 -20.74 -1.73
N SER A 338 4.61 -20.55 -1.07
CA SER A 338 3.74 -19.42 -1.36
C SER A 338 4.37 -18.12 -0.86
N ARG A 339 4.19 -17.04 -1.61
CA ARG A 339 4.63 -15.68 -1.28
C ARG A 339 3.58 -14.68 -1.73
N PRO A 340 2.40 -14.69 -1.10
CA PRO A 340 1.29 -13.83 -1.51
C PRO A 340 1.69 -12.36 -1.37
N ALA A 341 1.11 -11.54 -2.23
CA ALA A 341 1.28 -10.10 -2.15
C ALA A 341 0.82 -9.56 -0.80
N LEU A 342 1.51 -8.55 -0.30
CA LEU A 342 1.17 -7.84 0.92
C LEU A 342 0.90 -6.38 0.59
N GLY A 343 -0.31 -5.91 0.86
CA GLY A 343 -0.79 -4.57 0.59
C GLY A 343 -1.71 -4.04 1.66
N GLY A 344 -2.02 -2.76 1.58
CA GLY A 344 -2.88 -2.06 2.54
C GLY A 344 -2.20 -0.81 3.09
N PHE A 345 -2.77 -0.31 4.18
CA PHE A 345 -2.45 1.01 4.69
C PHE A 345 -2.34 1.01 6.21
N SER A 346 -1.76 2.07 6.73
CA SER A 346 -1.90 2.51 8.11
C SER A 346 -2.41 3.94 8.17
N LEU A 347 -2.95 4.32 9.32
CA LEU A 347 -3.28 5.70 9.63
C LEU A 347 -2.20 6.26 10.56
N GLY A 348 -1.64 7.39 10.17
CA GLY A 348 -0.62 8.12 10.91
C GLY A 348 -1.04 9.55 11.22
N VAL A 349 -0.22 10.26 11.99
CA VAL A 349 -0.46 11.63 12.43
C VAL A 349 0.49 12.59 11.73
N SER A 350 -0.05 13.64 11.12
CA SER A 350 0.73 14.67 10.42
C SER A 350 1.65 15.44 11.37
N ALA A 351 2.92 15.60 10.97
CA ALA A 351 3.85 16.45 11.69
C ALA A 351 3.53 17.94 11.57
N ASN A 352 2.80 18.35 10.51
CA ASN A 352 2.40 19.74 10.26
C ASN A 352 1.19 20.19 11.10
N SER A 353 0.45 19.25 11.68
CA SER A 353 -0.71 19.57 12.54
C SER A 353 -0.30 20.18 13.87
N SER A 354 -1.17 21.01 14.46
CA SER A 354 -0.97 21.50 15.81
C SER A 354 -0.95 20.35 16.84
N PRO A 355 -0.29 20.51 17.98
CA PRO A 355 -0.28 19.48 19.03
C PRO A 355 -1.67 19.01 19.45
N GLU A 356 -2.64 19.92 19.50
CA GLU A 356 -4.03 19.63 19.81
C GLU A 356 -4.68 18.74 18.75
N LYS A 357 -4.52 19.04 17.46
CA LYS A 357 -5.01 18.23 16.35
C LYS A 357 -4.28 16.87 16.26
N GLN A 358 -2.99 16.84 16.59
CA GLN A 358 -2.24 15.59 16.66
C GLN A 358 -2.82 14.63 17.72
N ALA A 359 -3.13 15.15 18.90
CA ALA A 359 -3.76 14.37 19.96
C ALA A 359 -5.18 13.91 19.58
N ALA A 360 -6.00 14.80 19.00
CA ALA A 360 -7.33 14.45 18.51
C ALA A 360 -7.27 13.36 17.41
N THR A 361 -6.32 13.46 16.48
CA THR A 361 -6.08 12.46 15.43
C THR A 361 -5.66 11.11 16.01
N TRP A 362 -4.78 11.12 17.02
CA TRP A 362 -4.41 9.89 17.71
C TRP A 362 -5.61 9.19 18.35
N LEU A 363 -6.48 9.94 19.04
CA LEU A 363 -7.70 9.39 19.65
C LEU A 363 -8.61 8.74 18.60
N PHE A 364 -8.73 9.33 17.41
CA PHE A 364 -9.45 8.73 16.30
C PHE A 364 -8.78 7.46 15.80
N ILE A 365 -7.47 7.50 15.54
CA ILE A 365 -6.72 6.35 14.99
C ILE A 365 -6.79 5.14 15.94
N GLN A 366 -6.52 5.34 17.24
CA GLN A 366 -6.57 4.22 18.19
C GLN A 366 -7.97 3.64 18.34
N TRP A 367 -9.03 4.49 18.24
CA TRP A 367 -10.42 4.03 18.33
C TRP A 367 -10.83 3.23 17.10
N ILE A 368 -10.65 3.76 15.89
CA ILE A 368 -11.07 3.07 14.65
C ILE A 368 -10.30 1.77 14.41
N THR A 369 -9.08 1.67 14.91
CA THR A 369 -8.23 0.48 14.80
C THR A 369 -8.25 -0.39 16.06
N SER A 370 -9.14 -0.12 17.04
CA SER A 370 -9.24 -0.89 18.27
C SER A 370 -9.77 -2.31 18.04
N GLU A 371 -9.54 -3.22 18.99
CA GLU A 371 -10.13 -4.57 18.94
C GLU A 371 -11.65 -4.53 19.04
N GLU A 372 -12.18 -3.57 19.81
CA GLU A 372 -13.62 -3.35 19.95
C GLU A 372 -14.28 -2.99 18.61
N LYS A 373 -13.68 -2.10 17.84
CA LYS A 373 -14.25 -1.65 16.56
C LYS A 373 -13.91 -2.55 15.37
N ALA A 374 -12.97 -3.48 15.50
CA ALA A 374 -12.53 -4.34 14.42
C ALA A 374 -13.67 -5.11 13.74
N LYS A 375 -14.61 -5.67 14.54
CA LYS A 375 -15.76 -6.43 14.01
C LYS A 375 -16.77 -5.54 13.30
N ASP A 376 -17.07 -4.37 13.86
CA ASP A 376 -17.99 -3.40 13.25
C ASP A 376 -17.43 -2.87 11.96
N TYR A 377 -16.13 -2.57 11.93
CA TYR A 377 -15.42 -2.15 10.74
C TYR A 377 -15.46 -3.21 9.63
N ILE A 378 -15.25 -4.50 9.97
CA ILE A 378 -15.37 -5.61 9.02
C ILE A 378 -16.79 -5.77 8.50
N ARG A 379 -17.81 -5.73 9.37
CA ARG A 379 -19.22 -5.82 8.95
C ARG A 379 -19.64 -4.68 8.02
N ALA A 380 -19.05 -3.50 8.20
CA ALA A 380 -19.25 -2.36 7.32
C ALA A 380 -18.48 -2.45 5.99
N GLY A 381 -17.62 -3.46 5.78
CA GLY A 381 -16.88 -3.72 4.55
C GLY A 381 -15.40 -3.42 4.59
N GLY A 382 -14.83 -3.12 5.76
CA GLY A 382 -13.40 -2.92 5.97
C GLY A 382 -12.62 -4.23 6.17
N VAL A 383 -11.30 -4.13 6.14
CA VAL A 383 -10.40 -5.25 6.44
C VAL A 383 -9.48 -4.86 7.59
N SER A 384 -9.77 -5.37 8.78
CA SER A 384 -9.05 -5.02 10.00
C SER A 384 -7.71 -5.75 10.11
N GLY A 385 -6.71 -5.10 10.70
CA GLY A 385 -5.45 -5.74 11.07
C GLY A 385 -5.47 -6.48 12.41
N ARG A 386 -6.61 -6.54 13.11
CA ARG A 386 -6.75 -7.17 14.43
C ARG A 386 -7.02 -8.66 14.35
N MET A 387 -6.16 -9.47 14.98
CA MET A 387 -6.26 -10.93 14.97
C MET A 387 -7.59 -11.44 15.55
N SER A 388 -8.06 -10.85 16.67
CA SER A 388 -9.24 -11.29 17.39
C SER A 388 -10.53 -11.25 16.55
N ALA A 389 -10.62 -10.36 15.56
CA ALA A 389 -11.79 -10.28 14.68
C ALA A 389 -11.93 -11.50 13.76
N TYR A 390 -10.82 -12.11 13.37
CA TYR A 390 -10.80 -13.29 12.50
C TYR A 390 -11.02 -14.61 13.22
N GLU A 391 -11.15 -14.59 14.55
CA GLU A 391 -11.54 -15.74 15.36
C GLU A 391 -13.07 -15.85 15.52
N ASP A 392 -13.81 -14.80 15.18
CA ASP A 392 -15.26 -14.73 15.29
C ASP A 392 -15.95 -15.73 14.34
N PRO A 393 -16.77 -16.69 14.85
CA PRO A 393 -17.40 -17.70 14.00
C PRO A 393 -18.40 -17.13 12.98
N GLU A 394 -19.12 -16.05 13.32
CA GLU A 394 -20.09 -15.42 12.43
C GLU A 394 -19.38 -14.75 11.25
N LEU A 395 -18.30 -13.99 11.52
CA LEU A 395 -17.51 -13.35 10.49
C LEU A 395 -16.81 -14.39 9.59
N LYS A 396 -16.30 -15.50 10.16
CA LYS A 396 -15.73 -16.59 9.36
C LYS A 396 -16.76 -17.22 8.42
N ALA A 397 -18.00 -17.41 8.88
CA ALA A 397 -19.06 -17.96 8.04
C ALA A 397 -19.51 -16.96 6.96
N GLN A 398 -19.52 -15.67 7.26
CA GLN A 398 -19.92 -14.61 6.34
C GLN A 398 -18.84 -14.30 5.30
N PHE A 399 -17.57 -14.43 5.66
CA PHE A 399 -16.43 -14.04 4.82
C PHE A 399 -15.45 -15.21 4.58
N PRO A 400 -15.76 -16.14 3.66
CA PRO A 400 -14.92 -17.33 3.41
C PRO A 400 -13.47 -17.00 3.00
N TYR A 401 -13.22 -15.81 2.43
CA TYR A 401 -11.86 -15.37 2.08
C TYR A 401 -10.96 -15.09 3.30
N PHE A 402 -11.50 -15.11 4.52
CA PHE A 402 -10.72 -14.92 5.74
C PHE A 402 -9.67 -16.03 5.93
N GLU A 403 -9.99 -17.27 5.56
CA GLU A 403 -9.05 -18.38 5.74
C GLU A 403 -7.76 -18.14 4.94
N PRO A 404 -7.78 -17.97 3.60
CA PRO A 404 -6.56 -17.70 2.85
C PRO A 404 -5.90 -16.37 3.24
N LEU A 405 -6.66 -15.35 3.66
CA LEU A 405 -6.12 -14.07 4.11
C LEU A 405 -5.30 -14.23 5.40
N VAL A 406 -5.87 -14.87 6.43
CA VAL A 406 -5.19 -15.12 7.70
C VAL A 406 -3.96 -16.00 7.52
N VAL A 407 -4.06 -17.04 6.69
CA VAL A 407 -2.92 -17.91 6.36
C VAL A 407 -1.81 -17.12 5.64
N SER A 408 -2.17 -16.22 4.73
CA SER A 408 -1.22 -15.35 4.03
C SER A 408 -0.47 -14.46 5.02
N TRP A 409 -1.15 -13.82 5.95
CA TRP A 409 -0.50 -12.95 6.95
C TRP A 409 0.29 -13.70 8.01
N SER A 410 -0.23 -14.83 8.50
CA SER A 410 0.38 -15.56 9.62
C SER A 410 1.53 -16.45 9.21
N LYS A 411 1.51 -17.00 7.98
CA LYS A 411 2.44 -18.05 7.55
C LYS A 411 3.35 -17.64 6.40
N TYR A 412 2.85 -16.83 5.47
CA TYR A 412 3.52 -16.58 4.21
C TYR A 412 3.87 -15.10 3.99
N GLY A 413 3.45 -14.21 4.87
CA GLY A 413 3.69 -12.77 4.75
C GLY A 413 5.15 -12.45 4.51
N ASN A 414 5.40 -11.60 3.53
CA ASN A 414 6.73 -11.10 3.21
C ASN A 414 6.75 -9.59 3.45
N PRO A 415 7.41 -9.10 4.52
CA PRO A 415 7.41 -7.67 4.85
C PRO A 415 8.13 -6.82 3.81
N VAL A 416 8.96 -7.45 2.98
CA VAL A 416 9.68 -6.79 1.88
C VAL A 416 9.08 -7.13 0.51
N PHE A 417 7.81 -7.57 0.47
CA PHE A 417 7.12 -7.84 -0.79
C PHE A 417 7.18 -6.64 -1.74
N ARG A 418 6.84 -5.46 -1.23
CA ARG A 418 7.15 -4.17 -1.86
C ARG A 418 8.12 -3.41 -0.95
N PRO A 419 9.22 -2.85 -1.49
CA PRO A 419 10.21 -2.12 -0.70
C PRO A 419 9.62 -0.89 -0.01
N ARG A 420 10.09 -0.64 1.21
CA ARG A 420 9.62 0.49 2.03
C ARG A 420 10.55 1.70 2.03
N PHE A 421 11.70 1.60 1.37
CA PHE A 421 12.68 2.70 1.33
C PHE A 421 12.23 3.84 0.38
N PRO A 422 12.68 5.09 0.63
CA PRO A 422 12.20 6.29 -0.07
C PRO A 422 12.33 6.28 -1.59
N GLU A 423 13.26 5.50 -2.14
CA GLU A 423 13.54 5.43 -3.57
C GLU A 423 12.64 4.47 -4.34
N TRP A 424 11.68 3.81 -3.66
CA TRP A 424 10.75 2.89 -4.34
C TRP A 424 9.95 3.51 -5.49
N PRO A 425 9.39 4.73 -5.39
CA PRO A 425 8.56 5.27 -6.48
C PRO A 425 9.28 5.31 -7.84
N PRO A 426 10.50 5.85 -8.00
CA PRO A 426 11.21 5.79 -9.27
C PRO A 426 11.63 4.36 -9.66
N ILE A 427 11.90 3.48 -8.72
CA ILE A 427 12.25 2.07 -9.00
C ILE A 427 11.03 1.31 -9.50
N SER A 428 9.86 1.50 -8.90
CA SER A 428 8.63 0.84 -9.33
C SER A 428 8.23 1.23 -10.76
N GLU A 429 8.44 2.48 -11.14
CA GLU A 429 8.19 2.95 -12.50
C GLU A 429 9.13 2.28 -13.53
N LEU A 430 10.42 2.11 -13.20
CA LEU A 430 11.36 1.36 -14.04
C LEU A 430 10.94 -0.11 -14.19
N ILE A 431 10.51 -0.73 -13.09
CA ILE A 431 10.02 -2.12 -13.09
C ILE A 431 8.75 -2.22 -13.93
N ALA A 432 7.81 -1.29 -13.77
CA ALA A 432 6.56 -1.27 -14.52
C ALA A 432 6.82 -1.18 -16.03
N GLN A 433 7.66 -0.24 -16.46
CA GLN A 433 8.03 -0.06 -17.86
C GLN A 433 8.75 -1.29 -18.41
N THR A 434 9.83 -1.70 -17.77
CA THR A 434 10.67 -2.82 -18.25
C THR A 434 9.94 -4.15 -18.18
N GLY A 435 9.12 -4.34 -17.13
CA GLY A 435 8.27 -5.52 -16.98
C GLY A 435 7.24 -5.66 -18.09
N THR A 436 6.66 -4.56 -18.56
CA THR A 436 5.76 -4.54 -19.73
C THR A 436 6.51 -4.87 -21.01
N GLU A 437 7.71 -4.29 -21.24
CA GLU A 437 8.54 -4.61 -22.39
C GLU A 437 8.93 -6.09 -22.46
N MET A 438 9.25 -6.70 -21.33
CA MET A 438 9.51 -8.14 -21.22
C MET A 438 8.24 -8.98 -21.52
N MET A 439 7.08 -8.58 -21.01
CA MET A 439 5.82 -9.29 -21.29
C MET A 439 5.47 -9.26 -22.78
N LEU A 440 5.66 -8.12 -23.43
CA LEU A 440 5.45 -7.98 -24.88
C LEU A 440 6.51 -8.67 -25.74
N GLY A 441 7.59 -9.19 -25.14
CA GLY A 441 8.71 -9.77 -25.87
C GLY A 441 9.53 -8.74 -26.66
N SER A 442 9.39 -7.43 -26.36
CA SER A 442 10.17 -6.35 -26.99
C SER A 442 11.64 -6.42 -26.59
N ILE A 443 11.91 -6.96 -25.40
CA ILE A 443 13.26 -7.31 -24.91
C ILE A 443 13.20 -8.68 -24.26
N SER A 444 14.35 -9.37 -24.19
CA SER A 444 14.45 -10.61 -23.43
C SER A 444 14.35 -10.37 -21.92
N VAL A 445 13.94 -11.41 -21.19
CA VAL A 445 13.89 -11.36 -19.71
C VAL A 445 15.26 -11.03 -19.13
N GLU A 446 16.32 -11.64 -19.67
CA GLU A 446 17.70 -11.44 -19.23
C GLU A 446 18.21 -10.02 -19.47
N GLU A 447 17.88 -9.44 -20.62
CA GLU A 447 18.25 -8.06 -20.95
C GLU A 447 17.51 -7.08 -20.07
N GLY A 448 16.19 -7.27 -19.89
CA GLY A 448 15.37 -6.43 -19.02
C GLY A 448 15.84 -6.47 -17.57
N ALA A 449 16.13 -7.64 -17.02
CA ALA A 449 16.62 -7.79 -15.66
C ALA A 449 17.97 -7.11 -15.44
N LYS A 450 18.93 -7.27 -16.36
CA LYS A 450 20.24 -6.58 -16.30
C LYS A 450 20.11 -5.07 -16.40
N ARG A 451 19.19 -4.57 -17.25
CA ARG A 451 18.92 -3.15 -17.37
C ARG A 451 18.35 -2.59 -16.07
N LEU A 452 17.39 -3.31 -15.46
CA LEU A 452 16.82 -2.93 -14.18
C LEU A 452 17.87 -2.91 -13.08
N ASP A 453 18.70 -3.94 -12.95
CA ASP A 453 19.76 -3.98 -11.94
C ASP A 453 20.69 -2.78 -12.04
N ALA A 454 21.11 -2.42 -13.26
CA ALA A 454 21.98 -1.26 -13.49
C ALA A 454 21.30 0.07 -13.09
N GLN A 455 20.04 0.27 -13.49
CA GLN A 455 19.30 1.50 -13.21
C GLN A 455 18.93 1.64 -11.72
N ILE A 456 18.55 0.54 -11.08
CA ILE A 456 18.25 0.51 -9.65
C ILE A 456 19.54 0.82 -8.85
N ARG A 457 20.66 0.21 -9.22
CA ARG A 457 21.96 0.51 -8.61
C ARG A 457 22.29 2.00 -8.70
N GLU A 458 22.11 2.62 -9.85
CA GLU A 458 22.37 4.05 -10.04
C GLU A 458 21.50 4.93 -9.11
N ILE A 459 20.21 4.58 -8.94
CA ILE A 459 19.31 5.28 -8.01
C ILE A 459 19.81 5.15 -6.59
N LEU A 460 20.14 3.93 -6.14
CA LEU A 460 20.58 3.65 -4.78
C LEU A 460 21.96 4.28 -4.48
N GLU A 461 22.85 4.32 -5.45
CA GLU A 461 24.15 4.98 -5.35
C GLU A 461 24.00 6.49 -5.16
N LYS A 462 23.19 7.15 -6.01
CA LYS A 462 22.87 8.59 -5.90
C LYS A 462 22.21 8.92 -4.55
N ALA A 463 21.40 8.02 -4.03
CA ALA A 463 20.76 8.17 -2.72
C ALA A 463 21.72 7.96 -1.53
N GLY A 464 22.93 7.44 -1.74
CA GLY A 464 23.97 7.30 -0.73
C GLY A 464 24.00 5.96 0.03
N TYR A 465 23.31 4.93 -0.46
CA TYR A 465 23.30 3.62 0.20
C TYR A 465 24.67 2.93 0.19
N TYR A 466 25.45 3.12 -0.83
CA TYR A 466 26.78 2.51 -0.95
C TYR A 466 27.91 3.35 -0.35
N SER A 467 27.65 4.62 -0.03
CA SER A 467 28.60 5.50 0.67
C SER A 467 28.47 5.42 2.21
N GLY A 468 27.48 4.68 2.73
CA GLY A 468 27.13 4.61 4.14
C GLY A 468 26.38 5.84 4.67
N ALA A 469 25.96 6.74 3.79
CA ALA A 469 25.16 7.93 4.16
C ALA A 469 23.72 7.58 4.57
N LYS A 470 23.19 6.44 4.08
CA LYS A 470 21.86 5.92 4.44
C LYS A 470 21.93 4.50 5.00
N PRO A 471 21.07 4.16 5.97
CA PRO A 471 20.95 2.79 6.46
C PRO A 471 20.31 1.90 5.38
N LYS A 472 20.81 0.67 5.25
CA LYS A 472 20.26 -0.36 4.32
C LYS A 472 19.03 -1.02 4.94
N LEU A 473 17.90 -0.30 4.97
CA LEU A 473 16.61 -0.78 5.45
C LEU A 473 15.74 -1.17 4.25
N GLN A 474 15.16 -2.38 4.28
CA GLN A 474 14.23 -2.87 3.27
C GLN A 474 12.79 -2.82 3.77
#